data_b95d4afa3e6d3fc282ec41c1b43448d8
#
_entry.id   b95d4afa3e6d3fc282ec41c1b43448d8
#
_cell.length_a   1.000
_cell.length_b   1.000
_cell.length_c   1.000
_cell.angle_alpha   90.00
_cell.angle_beta   90.00
_cell.angle_gamma   90.00
#
_symmetry.space_group_name_H-M   'P 1'
#
loop_
_entity.id
_entity.type
_entity.pdbx_description
1 polymer ?
#
loop_
_entity_poly.entity_id
_entity_poly.type
_entity_poly.pdbx_seq_one_letter_code
_entity_poly.pdbx_strand_id
1 'polypeptide(L)'
;NDEIDSTLKHSGPGILSMANSGPGTNGSQFFITHKATPWLDGKHTVFGKVLGKKDQDVVNAIQKGDKLKSVKIMRIGKKAEGFNGGEEHFNKIKEGKVAAKRIAYEARMKKEEDQVQAIIDKYKKENDGIKLLTTKSGLRYLVLKEGRGKPPAAGTRISAHYTGTLASGKKFDSSRDRNEPIKFPVGKGFVIPGWDEALSQMKKGERRILIIPHKLGYGERGAGGGLIPPFATLVFDVELVDY
;
A
#
# COMPACT_ATOMS: atom_id res chain seq x y z
N ASN A 1 -8.75 5.24 14.26
CA ASN A 1 -8.59 5.75 12.89
C ASN A 1 -8.48 7.26 12.92
N ASP A 2 -7.62 7.84 12.10
CA ASP A 2 -7.50 9.28 11.95
C ASP A 2 -8.68 9.82 11.13
N GLU A 3 -9.21 10.95 11.53
CA GLU A 3 -10.27 11.69 10.83
C GLU A 3 -9.72 13.09 10.49
N ILE A 4 -8.73 13.12 9.58
CA ILE A 4 -8.04 14.35 9.20
C ILE A 4 -8.92 15.14 8.23
N ASP A 5 -9.19 16.40 8.61
CA ASP A 5 -9.80 17.41 7.76
C ASP A 5 -8.74 18.46 7.40
N SER A 6 -8.52 18.67 6.11
CA SER A 6 -7.48 19.60 5.63
C SER A 6 -7.76 21.07 5.96
N THR A 7 -9.00 21.41 6.32
CA THR A 7 -9.41 22.77 6.69
C THR A 7 -9.15 23.07 8.17
N LEU A 8 -9.02 22.01 9.00
CA LEU A 8 -8.80 22.13 10.44
C LEU A 8 -7.30 22.08 10.76
N LYS A 9 -6.79 23.14 11.37
CA LYS A 9 -5.37 23.39 11.61
C LYS A 9 -5.06 23.67 13.06
N HIS A 10 -3.83 23.37 13.49
CA HIS A 10 -3.29 23.73 14.80
C HIS A 10 -2.73 25.16 14.77
N SER A 11 -3.57 26.11 14.36
CA SER A 11 -3.17 27.48 14.01
C SER A 11 -2.92 28.40 15.21
N GLY A 12 -3.21 27.96 16.43
CA GLY A 12 -3.07 28.79 17.62
C GLY A 12 -3.29 28.03 18.92
N PRO A 13 -3.41 28.75 20.06
CA PRO A 13 -3.80 28.16 21.33
C PRO A 13 -5.27 27.71 21.32
N GLY A 14 -5.60 26.75 22.17
CA GLY A 14 -6.96 26.27 22.39
C GLY A 14 -7.50 25.29 21.36
N ILE A 15 -6.68 24.76 20.47
CA ILE A 15 -7.10 23.71 19.53
C ILE A 15 -7.14 22.37 20.25
N LEU A 16 -8.30 21.68 20.16
CA LEU A 16 -8.53 20.36 20.73
C LEU A 16 -8.27 19.30 19.67
N SER A 17 -7.32 18.40 19.93
CA SER A 17 -6.84 17.43 18.97
C SER A 17 -6.49 16.08 19.61
N MET A 18 -6.56 14.99 18.83
CA MET A 18 -6.23 13.63 19.28
C MET A 18 -4.73 13.39 19.34
N ALA A 19 -4.26 12.83 20.45
CA ALA A 19 -2.90 12.28 20.51
C ALA A 19 -2.85 10.92 19.84
N ASN A 20 -1.72 10.63 19.15
CA ASN A 20 -1.46 9.35 18.52
C ASN A 20 0.04 9.03 18.49
N SER A 21 0.37 7.79 18.13
CA SER A 21 1.74 7.28 17.95
C SER A 21 2.07 7.01 16.49
N GLY A 22 1.42 7.72 15.56
CA GLY A 22 1.54 7.57 14.12
C GLY A 22 0.18 7.31 13.46
N PRO A 23 0.14 7.18 12.12
CA PRO A 23 -1.10 7.05 11.38
C PRO A 23 -1.99 5.90 11.85
N GLY A 24 -3.29 6.18 12.06
CA GLY A 24 -4.31 5.20 12.46
C GLY A 24 -4.27 4.75 13.92
N THR A 25 -3.48 5.40 14.79
CA THR A 25 -3.28 4.98 16.18
C THR A 25 -4.01 5.88 17.20
N ASN A 26 -4.99 6.67 16.79
CA ASN A 26 -5.83 7.44 17.70
C ASN A 26 -6.52 6.51 18.71
N GLY A 27 -6.32 6.80 19.99
CA GLY A 27 -7.01 6.17 21.13
C GLY A 27 -8.04 7.11 21.75
N SER A 28 -8.00 7.21 23.08
CA SER A 28 -8.83 8.14 23.86
C SER A 28 -8.05 9.35 24.39
N GLN A 29 -6.76 9.43 24.13
CA GLN A 29 -5.93 10.54 24.57
C GLN A 29 -6.11 11.75 23.65
N PHE A 30 -6.32 12.91 24.23
CA PHE A 30 -6.40 14.18 23.51
C PHE A 30 -5.49 15.23 24.16
N PHE A 31 -5.27 16.32 23.45
CA PHE A 31 -4.55 17.48 23.96
C PHE A 31 -5.23 18.78 23.53
N ILE A 32 -4.91 19.86 24.24
CA ILE A 32 -5.33 21.22 23.91
C ILE A 32 -4.06 22.05 23.73
N THR A 33 -3.95 22.79 22.64
CA THR A 33 -2.74 23.56 22.33
C THR A 33 -2.61 24.79 23.18
N HIS A 34 -1.38 25.12 23.63
CA HIS A 34 -1.03 26.39 24.27
C HIS A 34 -0.55 27.45 23.26
N LYS A 35 -0.11 27.00 22.09
CA LYS A 35 0.40 27.83 20.98
C LYS A 35 0.14 27.13 19.64
N ALA A 36 0.39 27.82 18.53
CA ALA A 36 0.34 27.21 17.22
C ALA A 36 1.36 26.04 17.11
N THR A 37 0.91 24.90 16.54
CA THR A 37 1.72 23.71 16.32
C THR A 37 1.53 23.16 14.91
N PRO A 38 1.88 23.93 13.86
CA PRO A 38 1.55 23.57 12.48
C PRO A 38 2.20 22.28 12.00
N TRP A 39 3.26 21.82 12.63
CA TRP A 39 3.90 20.52 12.33
C TRP A 39 3.02 19.29 12.65
N LEU A 40 1.90 19.49 13.37
CA LEU A 40 0.90 18.47 13.68
C LEU A 40 -0.23 18.40 12.63
N ASP A 41 -0.31 19.38 11.74
CA ASP A 41 -1.32 19.44 10.68
C ASP A 41 -1.23 18.22 9.76
N GLY A 42 -2.39 17.65 9.45
CA GLY A 42 -2.47 16.43 8.64
C GLY A 42 -2.00 15.13 9.33
N LYS A 43 -1.58 15.21 10.60
CA LYS A 43 -1.09 14.06 11.38
C LYS A 43 -1.96 13.76 12.61
N HIS A 44 -2.57 14.78 13.19
CA HIS A 44 -3.42 14.67 14.36
C HIS A 44 -4.82 15.20 14.05
N THR A 45 -5.85 14.47 14.49
CA THR A 45 -7.24 14.81 14.23
C THR A 45 -7.69 15.97 15.10
N VAL A 46 -7.93 17.13 14.50
CA VAL A 46 -8.54 18.27 15.17
C VAL A 46 -10.06 18.07 15.20
N PHE A 47 -10.68 18.16 16.38
CA PHE A 47 -12.11 17.96 16.55
C PHE A 47 -12.81 19.05 17.37
N GLY A 48 -12.08 20.07 17.83
CA GLY A 48 -12.66 21.15 18.59
C GLY A 48 -11.71 22.31 18.89
N LYS A 49 -12.23 23.31 19.51
CA LYS A 49 -11.45 24.44 20.02
C LYS A 49 -12.09 25.02 21.31
N VAL A 50 -11.30 25.67 22.11
CA VAL A 50 -11.70 26.45 23.27
C VAL A 50 -12.54 27.64 22.82
N LEU A 51 -13.63 27.95 23.52
CA LEU A 51 -14.61 28.95 23.10
C LEU A 51 -14.16 30.39 23.37
N GLY A 52 -13.41 30.65 24.45
CA GLY A 52 -13.04 32.00 24.81
C GLY A 52 -11.78 32.10 25.65
N LYS A 53 -11.38 33.36 25.92
CA LYS A 53 -10.17 33.67 26.69
C LYS A 53 -10.21 33.06 28.10
N LYS A 54 -11.33 33.15 28.80
CA LYS A 54 -11.49 32.59 30.16
C LYS A 54 -11.26 31.08 30.18
N ASP A 55 -11.74 30.36 29.16
CA ASP A 55 -11.55 28.92 29.05
C ASP A 55 -10.09 28.58 28.72
N GLN A 56 -9.43 29.40 27.89
CA GLN A 56 -8.00 29.27 27.62
C GLN A 56 -7.15 29.52 28.87
N ASP A 57 -7.54 30.45 29.72
CA ASP A 57 -6.86 30.71 31.00
C ASP A 57 -6.94 29.50 31.94
N VAL A 58 -8.07 28.75 31.91
CA VAL A 58 -8.20 27.47 32.62
C VAL A 58 -7.25 26.42 32.02
N VAL A 59 -7.21 26.29 30.69
CA VAL A 59 -6.28 25.36 30.01
C VAL A 59 -4.83 25.70 30.41
N ASN A 60 -4.48 26.97 30.46
CA ASN A 60 -3.12 27.40 30.78
C ASN A 60 -2.75 27.15 32.27
N ALA A 61 -3.74 27.01 33.12
CA ALA A 61 -3.54 26.71 34.55
C ALA A 61 -3.37 25.23 34.86
N ILE A 62 -3.67 24.32 33.89
CA ILE A 62 -3.53 22.85 34.05
C ILE A 62 -2.05 22.49 34.25
N GLN A 63 -1.76 21.68 35.26
CA GLN A 63 -0.43 21.22 35.61
C GLN A 63 -0.29 19.69 35.49
N LYS A 64 0.94 19.24 35.40
CA LYS A 64 1.24 17.81 35.45
C LYS A 64 0.77 17.17 36.73
N GLY A 65 -0.07 16.17 36.64
CA GLY A 65 -0.66 15.46 37.77
C GLY A 65 -2.11 15.83 38.05
N ASP A 66 -2.64 16.86 37.41
CA ASP A 66 -4.06 17.18 37.48
C ASP A 66 -4.90 16.06 36.90
N LYS A 67 -6.05 15.79 37.51
CA LYS A 67 -6.95 14.70 37.14
C LYS A 67 -8.26 15.24 36.59
N LEU A 68 -8.67 14.70 35.42
CA LEU A 68 -10.03 14.86 34.94
C LEU A 68 -11.00 14.11 35.85
N LYS A 69 -11.83 14.83 36.62
CA LYS A 69 -12.83 14.26 37.54
C LYS A 69 -14.12 13.89 36.81
N SER A 70 -14.53 14.70 35.84
CA SER A 70 -15.73 14.48 35.04
C SER A 70 -15.65 15.26 33.72
N VAL A 71 -16.33 14.76 32.70
CA VAL A 71 -16.57 15.45 31.43
C VAL A 71 -18.08 15.49 31.20
N LYS A 72 -18.65 16.69 31.00
CA LYS A 72 -20.06 16.85 30.66
C LYS A 72 -20.19 17.36 29.24
N ILE A 73 -20.87 16.57 28.38
CA ILE A 73 -21.17 16.95 27.01
C ILE A 73 -22.55 17.60 26.94
N MET A 74 -22.58 18.86 26.53
CA MET A 74 -23.83 19.56 26.24
C MET A 74 -24.08 19.59 24.73
N ARG A 75 -25.23 19.10 24.31
CA ARG A 75 -25.64 19.10 22.90
C ARG A 75 -26.45 20.37 22.65
N ILE A 76 -25.95 21.23 21.77
CA ILE A 76 -26.59 22.52 21.47
C ILE A 76 -26.95 22.58 20.00
N GLY A 77 -28.22 22.76 19.71
CA GLY A 77 -28.80 22.85 18.38
C GLY A 77 -29.29 21.51 17.81
N LYS A 78 -30.27 21.59 16.90
CA LYS A 78 -31.02 20.44 16.37
C LYS A 78 -30.17 19.29 15.86
N LYS A 79 -29.03 19.60 15.21
CA LYS A 79 -28.12 18.56 14.70
C LYS A 79 -27.41 17.80 15.84
N ALA A 80 -26.97 18.51 16.86
CA ALA A 80 -26.29 17.92 18.01
C ALA A 80 -27.27 17.17 18.93
N GLU A 81 -28.47 17.66 19.09
CA GLU A 81 -29.54 17.03 19.88
C GLU A 81 -30.00 15.73 19.23
N GLY A 82 -30.14 15.71 17.89
CA GLY A 82 -30.50 14.52 17.12
C GLY A 82 -29.35 13.52 16.89
N PHE A 83 -28.13 13.82 17.30
CA PHE A 83 -26.98 12.93 17.11
C PHE A 83 -27.05 11.76 18.11
N ASN A 84 -27.24 10.57 17.63
CA ASN A 84 -27.14 9.34 18.42
C ASN A 84 -25.71 8.78 18.32
N GLY A 85 -24.86 9.16 19.26
CA GLY A 85 -23.46 8.68 19.36
C GLY A 85 -23.29 7.39 20.15
N GLY A 86 -24.36 6.60 20.32
CA GLY A 86 -24.29 5.31 21.01
C GLY A 86 -23.47 4.27 20.27
N GLU A 87 -23.12 3.18 20.98
CA GLU A 87 -22.30 2.08 20.47
C GLU A 87 -22.84 1.49 19.17
N GLU A 88 -24.14 1.34 19.04
CA GLU A 88 -24.80 0.85 17.83
C GLU A 88 -24.54 1.74 16.61
N HIS A 89 -24.65 3.06 16.78
CA HIS A 89 -24.36 4.03 15.73
C HIS A 89 -22.88 3.99 15.31
N PHE A 90 -21.98 3.89 16.28
CA PHE A 90 -20.54 3.76 16.04
C PHE A 90 -20.20 2.46 15.29
N ASN A 91 -20.80 1.35 15.70
CA ASN A 91 -20.60 0.05 15.03
C ASN A 91 -21.10 0.10 13.59
N LYS A 92 -22.27 0.69 13.34
CA LYS A 92 -22.82 0.85 11.97
C LYS A 92 -21.90 1.70 11.07
N ILE A 93 -21.33 2.79 11.58
CA ILE A 93 -20.33 3.59 10.84
C ILE A 93 -19.07 2.77 10.57
N LYS A 94 -18.58 2.01 11.55
CA LYS A 94 -17.40 1.15 11.42
C LYS A 94 -17.62 0.07 10.36
N GLU A 95 -18.75 -0.60 10.41
CA GLU A 95 -19.15 -1.62 9.41
C GLU A 95 -19.25 -1.02 8.01
N GLY A 96 -19.88 0.15 7.87
CA GLY A 96 -19.98 0.88 6.61
C GLY A 96 -18.59 1.24 6.05
N LYS A 97 -17.66 1.72 6.89
CA LYS A 97 -16.27 2.02 6.48
C LYS A 97 -15.51 0.76 6.05
N VAL A 98 -15.72 -0.38 6.74
CA VAL A 98 -15.11 -1.66 6.37
C VAL A 98 -15.68 -2.18 5.05
N ALA A 99 -17.00 -2.12 4.88
CA ALA A 99 -17.66 -2.51 3.63
C ALA A 99 -17.20 -1.65 2.45
N ALA A 100 -17.11 -0.34 2.61
CA ALA A 100 -16.62 0.58 1.57
C ALA A 100 -15.16 0.28 1.17
N LYS A 101 -14.29 0.00 2.15
CA LYS A 101 -12.89 -0.40 1.88
C LYS A 101 -12.83 -1.72 1.11
N ARG A 102 -13.68 -2.69 1.46
CA ARG A 102 -13.74 -3.98 0.75
C ARG A 102 -14.19 -3.80 -0.69
N ILE A 103 -15.25 -3.04 -0.93
CA ILE A 103 -15.75 -2.74 -2.28
C ILE A 103 -14.68 -2.04 -3.13
N ALA A 104 -14.00 -1.04 -2.56
CA ALA A 104 -12.92 -0.34 -3.25
C ALA A 104 -11.73 -1.26 -3.58
N TYR A 105 -11.39 -2.17 -2.67
CA TYR A 105 -10.36 -3.18 -2.89
C TYR A 105 -10.77 -4.16 -4.01
N GLU A 106 -11.98 -4.71 -3.97
CA GLU A 106 -12.50 -5.63 -4.99
C GLU A 106 -12.55 -4.98 -6.38
N ALA A 107 -13.02 -3.74 -6.47
CA ALA A 107 -13.04 -2.97 -7.71
C ALA A 107 -11.62 -2.73 -8.27
N ARG A 108 -10.67 -2.42 -7.40
CA ARG A 108 -9.26 -2.25 -7.77
C ARG A 108 -8.68 -3.56 -8.30
N MET A 109 -8.90 -4.68 -7.60
CA MET A 109 -8.39 -6.00 -8.01
C MET A 109 -8.97 -6.44 -9.35
N LYS A 110 -10.27 -6.20 -9.58
CA LYS A 110 -10.90 -6.46 -10.87
C LYS A 110 -10.26 -5.65 -11.99
N LYS A 111 -10.10 -4.33 -11.79
CA LYS A 111 -9.43 -3.46 -12.77
C LYS A 111 -8.01 -3.93 -13.08
N GLU A 112 -7.27 -4.38 -12.08
CA GLU A 112 -5.90 -4.88 -12.23
C GLU A 112 -5.87 -6.19 -13.03
N GLU A 113 -6.83 -7.12 -12.78
CA GLU A 113 -6.96 -8.35 -13.56
C GLU A 113 -7.35 -8.07 -15.02
N ASP A 114 -8.25 -7.12 -15.28
CA ASP A 114 -8.59 -6.69 -16.63
C ASP A 114 -7.37 -6.14 -17.39
N GLN A 115 -6.51 -5.38 -16.70
CA GLN A 115 -5.24 -4.89 -17.25
C GLN A 115 -4.26 -6.02 -17.54
N VAL A 116 -4.13 -6.99 -16.63
CA VAL A 116 -3.32 -8.20 -16.83
C VAL A 116 -3.84 -9.00 -18.03
N GLN A 117 -5.15 -9.18 -18.13
CA GLN A 117 -5.74 -9.89 -19.27
C GLN A 117 -5.43 -9.19 -20.60
N ALA A 118 -5.53 -7.86 -20.64
CA ALA A 118 -5.17 -7.09 -21.83
C ALA A 118 -3.69 -7.28 -22.24
N ILE A 119 -2.77 -7.39 -21.26
CA ILE A 119 -1.36 -7.69 -21.51
C ILE A 119 -1.21 -9.09 -22.12
N ILE A 120 -1.88 -10.09 -21.55
CA ILE A 120 -1.86 -11.47 -22.06
C ILE A 120 -2.36 -11.52 -23.49
N ASP A 121 -3.48 -10.86 -23.77
CA ASP A 121 -4.11 -10.86 -25.10
C ASP A 121 -3.23 -10.16 -26.14
N LYS A 122 -2.57 -9.06 -25.74
CA LYS A 122 -1.57 -8.39 -26.58
C LYS A 122 -0.46 -9.36 -27.00
N TYR A 123 0.18 -10.03 -26.04
CA TYR A 123 1.27 -10.96 -26.35
C TYR A 123 0.82 -12.18 -27.15
N LYS A 124 -0.39 -12.70 -26.90
CA LYS A 124 -0.98 -13.77 -27.70
C LYS A 124 -1.24 -13.35 -29.15
N LYS A 125 -1.67 -12.10 -29.37
CA LYS A 125 -1.89 -11.55 -30.70
C LYS A 125 -0.59 -11.32 -31.48
N GLU A 126 0.46 -10.88 -30.76
CA GLU A 126 1.78 -10.58 -31.35
C GLU A 126 2.61 -11.87 -31.62
N ASN A 127 2.28 -12.98 -30.95
CA ASN A 127 3.04 -14.23 -31.00
C ASN A 127 2.06 -15.41 -31.16
N ASP A 128 1.85 -15.83 -32.38
CA ASP A 128 0.94 -16.94 -32.69
C ASP A 128 1.35 -18.23 -31.97
N GLY A 129 0.36 -18.93 -31.43
CA GLY A 129 0.56 -20.21 -30.74
C GLY A 129 1.10 -20.07 -29.27
N ILE A 130 1.39 -18.86 -28.78
CA ILE A 130 1.88 -18.67 -27.40
C ILE A 130 0.79 -19.06 -26.38
N LYS A 131 1.18 -19.83 -25.37
CA LYS A 131 0.26 -20.32 -24.33
C LYS A 131 0.56 -19.63 -22.99
N LEU A 132 -0.50 -19.24 -22.30
CA LEU A 132 -0.40 -18.83 -20.89
C LEU A 132 -0.24 -20.08 -20.02
N LEU A 133 0.82 -20.13 -19.25
CA LEU A 133 1.09 -21.18 -18.28
C LEU A 133 0.92 -20.64 -16.87
N THR A 134 0.44 -21.49 -15.95
CA THR A 134 0.21 -21.14 -14.55
C THR A 134 0.81 -22.22 -13.65
N THR A 135 1.59 -21.82 -12.68
CA THR A 135 2.17 -22.72 -11.69
C THR A 135 1.22 -22.95 -10.51
N LYS A 136 1.54 -23.91 -9.65
CA LYS A 136 0.77 -24.19 -8.41
C LYS A 136 0.78 -23.00 -7.43
N SER A 137 1.80 -22.17 -7.44
CA SER A 137 1.92 -20.99 -6.60
C SER A 137 1.06 -19.81 -7.07
N GLY A 138 0.54 -19.88 -8.32
CA GLY A 138 -0.22 -18.82 -8.95
C GLY A 138 0.62 -17.87 -9.83
N LEU A 139 1.92 -18.16 -10.02
CA LEU A 139 2.73 -17.46 -11.03
C LEU A 139 2.19 -17.80 -12.42
N ARG A 140 1.91 -16.76 -13.23
CA ARG A 140 1.50 -16.91 -14.64
C ARG A 140 2.64 -16.43 -15.53
N TYR A 141 2.83 -17.09 -16.67
CA TYR A 141 3.87 -16.66 -17.62
C TYR A 141 3.58 -17.07 -19.06
N LEU A 142 4.21 -16.35 -19.99
CA LEU A 142 4.23 -16.61 -21.42
C LEU A 142 5.70 -16.80 -21.83
N VAL A 143 6.00 -17.84 -22.62
CA VAL A 143 7.36 -18.07 -23.15
C VAL A 143 7.46 -17.38 -24.51
N LEU A 144 8.17 -16.24 -24.58
CA LEU A 144 8.38 -15.49 -25.82
C LEU A 144 9.49 -16.07 -26.70
N LYS A 145 10.48 -16.67 -26.05
CA LYS A 145 11.63 -17.29 -26.72
C LYS A 145 12.09 -18.48 -25.90
N GLU A 146 12.21 -19.63 -26.56
CA GLU A 146 12.76 -20.84 -25.94
C GLU A 146 14.26 -20.69 -25.70
N GLY A 147 14.72 -21.22 -24.56
CA GLY A 147 16.13 -21.31 -24.22
C GLY A 147 16.75 -22.65 -24.60
N ARG A 148 18.06 -22.79 -24.35
CA ARG A 148 18.83 -24.00 -24.63
C ARG A 148 19.44 -24.59 -23.37
N GLY A 149 19.66 -25.90 -23.37
CA GLY A 149 20.28 -26.61 -22.25
C GLY A 149 19.30 -26.97 -21.12
N LYS A 150 19.83 -27.17 -19.92
CA LYS A 150 19.05 -27.49 -18.72
C LYS A 150 18.87 -26.20 -17.89
N PRO A 151 17.83 -26.08 -17.06
CA PRO A 151 17.75 -24.98 -16.10
C PRO A 151 18.94 -24.95 -15.11
N PRO A 152 19.28 -23.78 -14.55
CA PRO A 152 20.38 -23.65 -13.57
C PRO A 152 20.06 -24.39 -12.27
N ALA A 153 21.07 -25.01 -11.67
CA ALA A 153 20.94 -25.58 -10.33
C ALA A 153 20.74 -24.47 -9.27
N ALA A 154 20.03 -24.79 -8.19
CA ALA A 154 19.85 -23.83 -7.10
C ALA A 154 21.20 -23.36 -6.52
N GLY A 155 21.37 -22.04 -6.39
CA GLY A 155 22.60 -21.40 -5.97
C GLY A 155 23.55 -21.04 -7.11
N THR A 156 23.27 -21.45 -8.35
CA THR A 156 24.04 -20.99 -9.52
C THR A 156 23.88 -19.49 -9.69
N ARG A 157 24.98 -18.76 -9.88
CA ARG A 157 24.97 -17.34 -10.17
C ARG A 157 24.50 -17.11 -11.60
N ILE A 158 23.33 -16.57 -11.77
CA ILE A 158 22.73 -16.29 -13.07
C ILE A 158 22.86 -14.81 -13.44
N SER A 159 22.71 -14.52 -14.72
CA SER A 159 22.69 -13.18 -15.31
C SER A 159 21.37 -13.00 -16.08
N ALA A 160 20.56 -12.00 -15.74
CA ALA A 160 19.26 -11.78 -16.38
C ALA A 160 19.02 -10.31 -16.72
N HIS A 161 18.46 -10.07 -17.91
CA HIS A 161 17.88 -8.79 -18.26
C HIS A 161 16.38 -8.77 -17.97
N TYR A 162 15.86 -7.62 -17.59
CA TYR A 162 14.44 -7.45 -17.32
C TYR A 162 13.93 -6.03 -17.54
N THR A 163 12.63 -5.93 -17.70
CA THR A 163 11.85 -4.70 -17.55
C THR A 163 10.64 -5.03 -16.68
N GLY A 164 10.51 -4.35 -15.54
CA GLY A 164 9.42 -4.52 -14.58
C GLY A 164 8.41 -3.39 -14.69
N THR A 165 7.14 -3.76 -14.82
CA THR A 165 6.00 -2.84 -14.87
C THR A 165 4.90 -3.28 -13.90
N LEU A 166 4.07 -2.33 -13.47
CA LEU A 166 2.77 -2.62 -12.88
C LEU A 166 1.81 -3.13 -13.96
N ALA A 167 0.70 -3.75 -13.59
CA ALA A 167 -0.35 -4.16 -14.52
C ALA A 167 -0.88 -2.99 -15.37
N SER A 168 -0.82 -1.76 -14.85
CA SER A 168 -1.15 -0.53 -15.59
C SER A 168 -0.16 -0.16 -16.71
N GLY A 169 0.95 -0.90 -16.87
CA GLY A 169 2.03 -0.60 -17.81
C GLY A 169 3.07 0.40 -17.27
N LYS A 170 2.87 0.98 -16.08
CA LYS A 170 3.86 1.88 -15.48
C LYS A 170 5.13 1.13 -15.15
N LYS A 171 6.24 1.47 -15.82
CA LYS A 171 7.58 0.92 -15.53
C LYS A 171 8.07 1.41 -14.16
N PHE A 172 8.61 0.49 -13.36
CA PHE A 172 9.22 0.83 -12.07
C PHE A 172 10.70 0.50 -12.00
N ASP A 173 11.19 -0.46 -12.81
CA ASP A 173 12.63 -0.76 -12.89
C ASP A 173 12.96 -1.48 -14.21
N SER A 174 14.21 -1.32 -14.70
CA SER A 174 14.70 -2.03 -15.87
C SER A 174 16.23 -2.13 -15.86
N SER A 175 16.76 -3.33 -15.99
CA SER A 175 18.18 -3.57 -16.23
C SER A 175 18.61 -3.16 -17.64
N ARG A 176 17.67 -3.15 -18.59
CA ARG A 176 17.92 -2.74 -19.99
C ARG A 176 18.18 -1.24 -20.08
N ASP A 177 17.55 -0.41 -19.25
CA ASP A 177 17.80 1.04 -19.18
C ASP A 177 19.23 1.36 -18.68
N ARG A 178 19.82 0.44 -17.91
CA ARG A 178 21.20 0.53 -17.39
C ARG A 178 22.23 -0.18 -18.26
N ASN A 179 21.80 -0.90 -19.30
CA ASN A 179 22.62 -1.80 -20.12
C ASN A 179 23.46 -2.80 -19.31
N GLU A 180 22.99 -3.17 -18.12
CA GLU A 180 23.68 -4.07 -17.20
C GLU A 180 22.68 -5.12 -16.65
N PRO A 181 22.90 -6.43 -16.92
CA PRO A 181 22.06 -7.48 -16.38
C PRO A 181 22.24 -7.62 -14.86
N ILE A 182 21.14 -7.92 -14.16
CA ILE A 182 21.22 -8.26 -12.74
C ILE A 182 21.87 -9.65 -12.58
N LYS A 183 22.72 -9.81 -11.56
CA LYS A 183 23.41 -11.07 -11.23
C LYS A 183 23.14 -11.48 -9.80
N PHE A 184 22.65 -12.70 -9.59
CA PHE A 184 22.35 -13.23 -8.25
C PHE A 184 22.34 -14.78 -8.27
N PRO A 185 22.48 -15.44 -7.10
CA PRO A 185 22.33 -16.87 -6.97
C PRO A 185 20.86 -17.25 -6.97
N VAL A 186 20.39 -18.01 -7.98
CA VAL A 186 18.98 -18.40 -8.16
C VAL A 186 18.53 -19.42 -7.11
N GLY A 187 17.26 -19.38 -6.70
CA GLY A 187 16.66 -20.33 -5.75
C GLY A 187 17.16 -20.19 -4.31
N LYS A 188 17.64 -19.00 -3.92
CA LYS A 188 18.19 -18.68 -2.59
C LYS A 188 17.52 -17.51 -1.88
N GLY A 189 16.40 -16.99 -2.42
CA GLY A 189 15.63 -15.89 -1.80
C GLY A 189 16.31 -14.52 -1.89
N PHE A 190 17.22 -14.31 -2.83
CA PHE A 190 17.84 -13.00 -3.08
C PHE A 190 16.93 -12.03 -3.83
N VAL A 191 15.88 -12.57 -4.45
CA VAL A 191 14.88 -11.84 -5.24
C VAL A 191 13.48 -12.23 -4.78
N ILE A 192 12.45 -11.55 -5.27
CA ILE A 192 11.06 -11.89 -4.95
C ILE A 192 10.74 -13.36 -5.33
N PRO A 193 9.87 -14.05 -4.56
CA PRO A 193 9.60 -15.47 -4.75
C PRO A 193 9.22 -15.85 -6.19
N GLY A 194 8.41 -15.01 -6.87
CA GLY A 194 8.02 -15.25 -8.26
C GLY A 194 9.20 -15.24 -9.24
N TRP A 195 10.24 -14.48 -8.96
CA TRP A 195 11.48 -14.50 -9.74
C TRP A 195 12.30 -15.76 -9.48
N ASP A 196 12.52 -16.11 -8.22
CA ASP A 196 13.26 -17.32 -7.85
C ASP A 196 12.59 -18.55 -8.46
N GLU A 197 11.28 -18.66 -8.41
CA GLU A 197 10.51 -19.73 -9.01
C GLU A 197 10.67 -19.77 -10.53
N ALA A 198 10.47 -18.63 -11.23
CA ALA A 198 10.52 -18.57 -12.68
C ALA A 198 11.92 -18.87 -13.22
N LEU A 199 12.94 -18.18 -12.69
CA LEU A 199 14.32 -18.25 -13.21
C LEU A 199 14.99 -19.59 -12.90
N SER A 200 14.58 -20.29 -11.85
CA SER A 200 15.01 -21.67 -11.56
C SER A 200 14.55 -22.69 -12.62
N GLN A 201 13.55 -22.33 -13.42
CA GLN A 201 12.98 -23.18 -14.46
C GLN A 201 13.35 -22.73 -15.89
N MET A 202 13.90 -21.52 -16.03
CA MET A 202 14.30 -20.97 -17.32
C MET A 202 15.63 -21.56 -17.79
N LYS A 203 15.78 -21.68 -19.10
CA LYS A 203 17.01 -22.10 -19.76
C LYS A 203 17.80 -20.90 -20.27
N LYS A 204 19.07 -21.05 -20.53
CA LYS A 204 19.91 -19.98 -21.11
C LYS A 204 19.33 -19.46 -22.42
N GLY A 205 19.19 -18.15 -22.56
CA GLY A 205 18.61 -17.45 -23.69
C GLY A 205 17.08 -17.47 -23.76
N GLU A 206 16.41 -18.04 -22.75
CA GLU A 206 14.95 -18.04 -22.66
C GLU A 206 14.44 -16.66 -22.23
N ARG A 207 13.32 -16.24 -22.85
CA ARG A 207 12.63 -14.98 -22.50
C ARG A 207 11.17 -15.25 -22.18
N ARG A 208 10.73 -14.74 -21.05
CA ARG A 208 9.35 -14.89 -20.55
C ARG A 208 8.74 -13.54 -20.18
N ILE A 209 7.42 -13.45 -20.35
CA ILE A 209 6.61 -12.47 -19.61
C ILE A 209 6.11 -13.15 -18.36
N LEU A 210 6.52 -12.66 -17.21
CA LEU A 210 6.07 -13.13 -15.90
C LEU A 210 4.97 -12.21 -15.38
N ILE A 211 3.88 -12.79 -14.90
CA ILE A 211 2.78 -12.11 -14.23
C ILE A 211 2.77 -12.63 -12.79
N ILE A 212 3.29 -11.83 -11.89
CA ILE A 212 3.61 -12.20 -10.52
C ILE A 212 2.56 -11.60 -9.59
N PRO A 213 1.68 -12.41 -8.97
CA PRO A 213 0.71 -11.93 -8.01
C PRO A 213 1.44 -11.37 -6.77
N HIS A 214 0.81 -10.43 -6.08
CA HIS A 214 1.42 -9.73 -4.95
C HIS A 214 2.05 -10.65 -3.89
N LYS A 215 1.47 -11.85 -3.65
CA LYS A 215 2.00 -12.84 -2.69
C LYS A 215 3.37 -13.39 -3.07
N LEU A 216 3.70 -13.41 -4.36
CA LEU A 216 4.99 -13.81 -4.89
C LEU A 216 5.87 -12.60 -5.24
N GLY A 217 5.40 -11.38 -4.96
CA GLY A 217 6.07 -10.11 -5.16
C GLY A 217 6.33 -9.38 -3.85
N TYR A 218 5.88 -8.13 -3.73
CA TYR A 218 6.11 -7.26 -2.55
C TYR A 218 4.95 -7.23 -1.54
N GLY A 219 3.95 -8.11 -1.71
CA GLY A 219 2.89 -8.36 -0.73
C GLY A 219 2.00 -7.16 -0.42
N GLU A 220 1.56 -7.12 0.84
CA GLU A 220 0.62 -6.10 1.36
C GLU A 220 1.28 -4.74 1.61
N ARG A 221 2.60 -4.68 1.67
CA ARG A 221 3.34 -3.43 1.96
C ARG A 221 3.71 -2.67 0.70
N GLY A 222 3.84 -3.36 -0.44
CA GLY A 222 4.43 -2.77 -1.63
C GLY A 222 5.93 -2.48 -1.45
N ALA A 223 6.50 -1.61 -2.29
CA ALA A 223 7.92 -1.27 -2.24
C ALA A 223 8.23 0.12 -2.82
N GLY A 224 9.47 0.59 -2.60
CA GLY A 224 10.00 1.80 -3.23
C GLY A 224 9.27 3.08 -2.85
N GLY A 225 8.85 3.24 -1.57
CA GLY A 225 8.19 4.46 -1.11
C GLY A 225 6.85 4.75 -1.82
N GLY A 226 6.14 3.71 -2.28
CA GLY A 226 4.87 3.83 -3.01
C GLY A 226 5.00 3.68 -4.53
N LEU A 227 6.21 3.46 -5.05
CA LEU A 227 6.43 3.17 -6.47
C LEU A 227 5.71 1.88 -6.89
N ILE A 228 5.76 0.87 -6.04
CA ILE A 228 4.98 -0.37 -6.12
C ILE A 228 3.93 -0.34 -5.01
N PRO A 229 2.65 -0.17 -5.34
CA PRO A 229 1.59 -0.12 -4.34
C PRO A 229 1.41 -1.42 -3.56
N PRO A 230 0.76 -1.38 -2.37
CA PRO A 230 0.28 -2.57 -1.69
C PRO A 230 -0.55 -3.47 -2.61
N PHE A 231 -0.38 -4.80 -2.51
CA PHE A 231 -1.12 -5.82 -3.27
C PHE A 231 -0.96 -5.76 -4.80
N ALA A 232 0.07 -5.08 -5.33
CA ALA A 232 0.25 -4.93 -6.76
C ALA A 232 0.67 -6.25 -7.43
N THR A 233 0.04 -6.57 -8.55
CA THR A 233 0.53 -7.56 -9.51
C THR A 233 1.65 -6.94 -10.35
N LEU A 234 2.74 -7.66 -10.48
CA LEU A 234 3.92 -7.22 -11.24
C LEU A 234 4.00 -7.96 -12.56
N VAL A 235 4.39 -7.23 -13.58
CA VAL A 235 4.64 -7.80 -14.92
C VAL A 235 6.11 -7.57 -15.26
N PHE A 236 6.81 -8.66 -15.57
CA PHE A 236 8.21 -8.59 -15.96
C PHE A 236 8.42 -9.24 -17.33
N ASP A 237 9.07 -8.52 -18.20
CA ASP A 237 9.73 -9.08 -19.38
C ASP A 237 11.15 -9.46 -18.97
N VAL A 238 11.42 -10.73 -18.84
CA VAL A 238 12.67 -11.29 -18.32
C VAL A 238 13.35 -12.18 -19.35
N GLU A 239 14.67 -12.02 -19.50
CA GLU A 239 15.52 -12.90 -20.32
C GLU A 239 16.68 -13.44 -19.47
N LEU A 240 16.82 -14.76 -19.39
CA LEU A 240 17.95 -15.40 -18.74
C LEU A 240 19.14 -15.43 -19.73
N VAL A 241 20.10 -14.54 -19.48
CA VAL A 241 21.23 -14.31 -20.41
C VAL A 241 22.30 -15.40 -20.28
N ASP A 242 22.69 -15.70 -19.03
CA ASP A 242 23.79 -16.62 -18.74
C ASP A 242 23.74 -17.20 -17.32
N TYR A 243 24.44 -18.32 -17.12
CA TYR A 243 24.73 -18.96 -15.83
C TYR A 243 25.86 -19.98 -15.94
#